data_aab79622959a050cb6a463e3966a237d
#
_entry.id   aab79622959a050cb6a463e3966a237d
#
_cell.length_a   1.000
_cell.length_b   1.000
_cell.length_c   1.000
_cell.angle_alpha   90.00
_cell.angle_beta   90.00
_cell.angle_gamma   90.00
#
_symmetry.space_group_name_H-M   'P 1'
#
loop_
_entity.id
_entity.type
_entity.pdbx_description
1 polymer ?
#
loop_
_entity_poly.entity_id
_entity_poly.type
_entity_poly.pdbx_seq_one_letter_code
_entity_poly.pdbx_strand_id
1 'polypeptide(L)'
;MKNTFPKSEKLCGQITIDHLYGHGKRFVAWPMRVTYLPCTDQTQVLIWAPKSLFKRAVHRNRLRRLMREAYRLNKGLLGEGHYQIAFNYIDKAEQPYSVIEKAMRKALGRVGSGELDKKTT
;
A
#
# COMPACT_ATOMS: atom_id res chain seq x y z
N MET A 1 6.00 9.64 -17.90
CA MET A 1 5.30 8.53 -17.22
C MET A 1 3.97 9.03 -16.70
N LYS A 2 2.92 8.28 -16.95
CA LYS A 2 1.59 8.66 -16.50
C LYS A 2 1.37 8.22 -15.05
N ASN A 3 0.96 9.15 -14.19
CA ASN A 3 0.61 8.86 -12.81
C ASN A 3 -0.82 8.31 -12.75
N THR A 4 -0.96 7.05 -13.14
CA THR A 4 -2.25 6.38 -13.16
C THR A 4 -2.23 5.14 -12.27
N PHE A 5 -3.40 4.61 -12.01
CA PHE A 5 -3.54 3.35 -11.28
C PHE A 5 -4.36 2.40 -12.15
N PRO A 6 -3.72 1.83 -13.19
CA PRO A 6 -4.44 0.96 -14.10
C PRO A 6 -4.86 -0.34 -13.42
N LYS A 7 -5.83 -1.02 -14.03
CA LYS A 7 -6.37 -2.26 -13.50
C LYS A 7 -5.27 -3.33 -13.33
N SER A 8 -4.28 -3.32 -14.18
CA SER A 8 -3.17 -4.27 -14.12
C SER A 8 -2.30 -4.11 -12.86
N GLU A 9 -2.33 -2.93 -12.23
CA GLU A 9 -1.59 -2.71 -10.98
C GLU A 9 -2.36 -3.13 -9.74
N LYS A 10 -3.62 -3.51 -9.87
CA LYS A 10 -4.40 -3.97 -8.73
C LYS A 10 -4.04 -5.40 -8.39
N LEU A 11 -3.62 -5.61 -7.15
CA LEU A 11 -3.35 -6.95 -6.65
C LEU A 11 -4.66 -7.65 -6.36
N CYS A 12 -4.89 -8.76 -7.02
CA CYS A 12 -6.11 -9.53 -6.84
C CYS A 12 -5.80 -11.02 -6.92
N GLY A 13 -6.80 -11.84 -6.55
CA GLY A 13 -6.61 -13.28 -6.47
C GLY A 13 -6.24 -13.70 -5.07
N GLN A 14 -7.07 -14.55 -4.47
CA GLN A 14 -6.92 -14.93 -3.08
C GLN A 14 -5.58 -15.60 -2.79
N ILE A 15 -5.13 -16.48 -3.70
CA ILE A 15 -3.87 -17.19 -3.50
C ILE A 15 -2.69 -16.22 -3.47
N THR A 16 -2.68 -15.24 -4.37
CA THR A 16 -1.62 -14.23 -4.43
C THR A 16 -1.61 -13.37 -3.19
N ILE A 17 -2.80 -12.96 -2.73
CA ILE A 17 -2.93 -12.13 -1.53
C ILE A 17 -2.47 -12.91 -0.30
N ASP A 18 -2.88 -14.17 -0.18
CA ASP A 18 -2.47 -15.00 0.95
C ASP A 18 -0.96 -15.22 0.96
N HIS A 19 -0.36 -15.41 -0.21
CA HIS A 19 1.09 -15.55 -0.32
C HIS A 19 1.80 -14.28 0.16
N LEU A 20 1.31 -13.12 -0.25
CA LEU A 20 1.88 -11.84 0.19
C LEU A 20 1.83 -11.71 1.70
N TYR A 21 0.68 -11.97 2.32
CA TYR A 21 0.55 -11.84 3.77
C TYR A 21 1.37 -12.88 4.53
N GLY A 22 1.56 -14.05 3.94
CA GLY A 22 2.34 -15.12 4.57
C GLY A 22 3.84 -14.94 4.46
N HIS A 23 4.32 -14.35 3.39
CA HIS A 23 5.76 -14.26 3.10
C HIS A 23 6.31 -12.84 3.03
N GLY A 24 5.44 -11.84 2.95
CA GLY A 24 5.86 -10.46 2.82
C GLY A 24 6.42 -9.87 4.11
N LYS A 25 7.17 -8.80 3.96
CA LYS A 25 7.68 -8.01 5.08
C LYS A 25 6.66 -6.95 5.46
N ARG A 26 6.56 -6.66 6.75
CA ARG A 26 5.57 -5.73 7.28
C ARG A 26 6.19 -4.61 8.07
N PHE A 27 5.57 -3.45 7.96
CA PHE A 27 5.91 -2.32 8.83
C PHE A 27 4.68 -1.42 8.93
N VAL A 28 4.72 -0.48 9.86
CA VAL A 28 3.63 0.47 10.05
C VAL A 28 4.06 1.84 9.56
N ALA A 29 3.28 2.42 8.66
CA ALA A 29 3.37 3.82 8.28
C ALA A 29 2.02 4.43 8.63
N TRP A 30 1.85 4.81 9.90
CA TRP A 30 0.56 5.26 10.40
C TRP A 30 -0.07 6.33 9.49
N PRO A 31 -1.33 6.24 9.15
CA PRO A 31 -2.38 5.33 9.68
C PRO A 31 -2.52 4.01 8.93
N MET A 32 -1.49 3.53 8.27
CA MET A 32 -1.55 2.32 7.47
C MET A 32 -0.54 1.29 7.94
N ARG A 33 -0.90 0.01 7.75
CA ARG A 33 0.06 -1.09 7.84
C ARG A 33 0.42 -1.49 6.43
N VAL A 34 1.71 -1.66 6.18
CA VAL A 34 2.22 -2.00 4.86
C VAL A 34 2.83 -3.38 4.87
N THR A 35 2.40 -4.23 3.93
CA THR A 35 2.99 -5.55 3.73
C THR A 35 3.49 -5.59 2.30
N TYR A 36 4.75 -5.97 2.08
CA TYR A 36 5.30 -5.98 0.73
C TYR A 36 6.21 -7.18 0.48
N LEU A 37 6.34 -7.53 -0.79
CA LEU A 37 7.17 -8.64 -1.22
C LEU A 37 7.74 -8.28 -2.60
N PRO A 38 9.07 -8.31 -2.79
CA PRO A 38 9.65 -8.06 -4.12
C PRO A 38 9.18 -9.11 -5.12
N CYS A 39 9.01 -8.69 -6.36
CA CYS A 39 8.61 -9.59 -7.43
C CYS A 39 9.33 -9.21 -8.73
N THR A 40 9.20 -10.05 -9.75
CA THR A 40 9.91 -9.86 -11.01
C THR A 40 9.05 -9.35 -12.15
N ASP A 41 7.73 -9.40 -11.99
CA ASP A 41 6.81 -9.02 -13.07
C ASP A 41 6.54 -7.52 -13.09
N GLN A 42 5.53 -7.11 -12.37
CA GLN A 42 5.16 -5.70 -12.27
C GLN A 42 4.65 -5.42 -10.88
N THR A 43 4.72 -4.15 -10.49
CA THR A 43 4.20 -3.73 -9.19
C THR A 43 2.68 -3.87 -9.18
N GLN A 44 2.17 -4.54 -8.15
CA GLN A 44 0.75 -4.70 -7.92
C GLN A 44 0.42 -4.28 -6.50
N VAL A 45 -0.70 -3.60 -6.32
CA VAL A 45 -1.05 -2.97 -5.05
C VAL A 45 -2.46 -3.34 -4.63
N LEU A 46 -2.60 -3.71 -3.37
CA LEU A 46 -3.89 -3.91 -2.72
C LEU A 46 -4.11 -2.77 -1.74
N ILE A 47 -5.27 -2.11 -1.84
CA ILE A 47 -5.63 -1.02 -0.94
C ILE A 47 -6.89 -1.41 -0.20
N TRP A 48 -6.82 -1.41 1.13
CA TRP A 48 -7.87 -1.96 1.95
C TRP A 48 -8.20 -1.07 3.15
N ALA A 49 -9.50 -0.87 3.38
CA ALA A 49 -10.00 -0.23 4.59
C ALA A 49 -11.02 -1.20 5.21
N PRO A 50 -10.70 -1.82 6.37
CA PRO A 50 -11.47 -2.94 6.86
C PRO A 50 -12.84 -2.55 7.42
N LYS A 51 -13.82 -3.45 7.23
CA LYS A 51 -15.17 -3.27 7.73
C LYS A 51 -15.23 -3.20 9.25
N SER A 52 -14.27 -3.84 9.91
CA SER A 52 -14.18 -3.81 11.38
C SER A 52 -13.94 -2.42 11.94
N LEU A 53 -13.27 -1.54 11.17
CA LEU A 53 -13.01 -0.17 11.58
C LEU A 53 -14.10 0.79 11.14
N PHE A 54 -14.68 0.57 9.97
CA PHE A 54 -15.69 1.45 9.39
C PHE A 54 -16.83 0.63 8.84
N LYS A 55 -17.94 0.60 9.57
CA LYS A 55 -19.10 -0.21 9.19
C LYS A 55 -19.77 0.27 7.91
N ARG A 56 -19.78 1.58 7.68
CA ARG A 56 -20.42 2.14 6.50
C ARG A 56 -19.47 2.11 5.30
N ALA A 57 -19.97 1.60 4.20
CA ALA A 57 -19.19 1.47 2.97
C ALA A 57 -18.69 2.83 2.46
N VAL A 58 -19.46 3.91 2.68
CA VAL A 58 -19.08 5.23 2.21
C VAL A 58 -17.75 5.69 2.82
N HIS A 59 -17.52 5.39 4.09
CA HIS A 59 -16.27 5.76 4.76
C HIS A 59 -15.10 4.94 4.24
N ARG A 60 -15.30 3.62 4.07
CA ARG A 60 -14.26 2.75 3.52
C ARG A 60 -13.90 3.14 2.09
N ASN A 61 -14.91 3.47 1.28
CA ASN A 61 -14.69 3.85 -0.10
C ASN A 61 -13.91 5.15 -0.21
N ARG A 62 -14.22 6.11 0.68
CA ARG A 62 -13.49 7.37 0.73
C ARG A 62 -12.02 7.16 1.07
N LEU A 63 -11.76 6.37 2.11
CA LEU A 63 -10.38 6.09 2.52
C LEU A 63 -9.61 5.36 1.42
N ARG A 64 -10.22 4.36 0.80
CA ARG A 64 -9.57 3.65 -0.31
C ARG A 64 -9.25 4.59 -1.46
N ARG A 65 -10.16 5.52 -1.76
CA ARG A 65 -9.92 6.51 -2.83
C ARG A 65 -8.76 7.42 -2.47
N LEU A 66 -8.68 7.90 -1.23
CA LEU A 66 -7.58 8.74 -0.79
C LEU A 66 -6.25 8.00 -0.84
N MET A 67 -6.24 6.74 -0.41
CA MET A 67 -5.04 5.92 -0.45
C MET A 67 -4.59 5.64 -1.88
N ARG A 68 -5.53 5.35 -2.79
CA ARG A 68 -5.20 5.15 -4.20
C ARG A 68 -4.62 6.41 -4.82
N GLU A 69 -5.19 7.56 -4.50
CA GLU A 69 -4.71 8.84 -5.01
C GLU A 69 -3.30 9.12 -4.52
N ALA A 70 -3.04 8.88 -3.24
CA ALA A 70 -1.70 9.07 -2.67
C ALA A 70 -0.69 8.12 -3.33
N TYR A 71 -1.07 6.86 -3.56
CA TYR A 71 -0.21 5.91 -4.25
C TYR A 71 0.06 6.35 -5.68
N ARG A 72 -1.00 6.71 -6.42
CA ARG A 72 -0.90 7.10 -7.82
C ARG A 72 0.09 8.25 -8.02
N LEU A 73 0.02 9.25 -7.16
CA LEU A 73 0.85 10.44 -7.27
C LEU A 73 2.29 10.22 -6.81
N ASN A 74 2.54 9.21 -5.98
CA ASN A 74 3.85 9.02 -5.36
C ASN A 74 4.52 7.70 -5.71
N LYS A 75 3.95 6.91 -6.63
CA LYS A 75 4.49 5.58 -6.94
C LYS A 75 5.91 5.60 -7.53
N GLY A 76 6.32 6.73 -8.06
CA GLY A 76 7.70 6.89 -8.54
C GLY A 76 8.76 6.69 -7.46
N LEU A 77 8.38 6.83 -6.19
CA LEU A 77 9.30 6.62 -5.07
C LEU A 77 9.74 5.17 -4.92
N LEU A 78 9.03 4.23 -5.55
CA LEU A 78 9.44 2.83 -5.56
C LEU A 78 10.71 2.59 -6.38
N GLY A 79 11.05 3.51 -7.27
CA GLY A 79 12.20 3.34 -8.12
C GLY A 79 11.95 2.32 -9.22
N GLU A 80 13.00 1.56 -9.57
CA GLU A 80 12.94 0.60 -10.68
C GLU A 80 12.47 -0.79 -10.25
N GLY A 81 12.39 -1.05 -8.94
CA GLY A 81 11.98 -2.36 -8.44
C GLY A 81 10.48 -2.62 -8.65
N HIS A 82 10.15 -3.91 -8.66
CA HIS A 82 8.76 -4.35 -8.76
C HIS A 82 8.36 -5.04 -7.46
N TYR A 83 7.17 -4.72 -6.95
CA TYR A 83 6.73 -5.20 -5.65
C TYR A 83 5.25 -5.56 -5.66
N GLN A 84 4.87 -6.50 -4.81
CA GLN A 84 3.49 -6.71 -4.42
C GLN A 84 3.34 -6.02 -3.06
N ILE A 85 2.41 -5.09 -2.94
CA ILE A 85 2.27 -4.27 -1.74
C ILE A 85 0.80 -4.24 -1.31
N ALA A 86 0.57 -4.44 -0.01
CA ALA A 86 -0.76 -4.28 0.56
C ALA A 86 -0.74 -3.13 1.57
N PHE A 87 -1.62 -2.16 1.36
CA PHE A 87 -1.82 -1.04 2.27
C PHE A 87 -3.13 -1.27 3.02
N ASN A 88 -3.04 -1.47 4.32
CA ASN A 88 -4.22 -1.70 5.17
C ASN A 88 -4.37 -0.52 6.12
N TYR A 89 -5.52 0.15 6.03
CA TYR A 89 -5.82 1.25 6.96
C TYR A 89 -6.09 0.66 8.35
N ILE A 90 -5.42 1.19 9.37
CA ILE A 90 -5.50 0.61 10.72
C ILE A 90 -6.01 1.58 11.79
N ASP A 91 -6.19 2.86 11.47
CA ASP A 91 -6.68 3.84 12.42
C ASP A 91 -8.22 3.83 12.46
N LYS A 92 -8.77 4.02 13.66
CA LYS A 92 -10.22 4.07 13.85
C LYS A 92 -10.85 5.36 13.33
N ALA A 93 -10.06 6.40 13.18
CA ALA A 93 -10.54 7.69 12.68
C ALA A 93 -10.16 7.86 11.22
N GLU A 94 -10.99 8.60 10.48
CA GLU A 94 -10.68 8.97 9.10
C GLU A 94 -9.69 10.12 9.11
N GLN A 95 -8.46 9.86 8.72
CA GLN A 95 -7.45 10.89 8.63
C GLN A 95 -7.59 11.68 7.32
N PRO A 96 -7.22 12.96 7.31
CA PRO A 96 -7.28 13.74 6.09
C PRO A 96 -6.24 13.27 5.06
N TYR A 97 -6.45 13.65 3.81
CA TYR A 97 -5.58 13.24 2.72
C TYR A 97 -4.10 13.58 2.99
N SER A 98 -3.82 14.75 3.57
CA SER A 98 -2.44 15.16 3.85
C SER A 98 -1.70 14.17 4.74
N VAL A 99 -2.39 13.60 5.72
CA VAL A 99 -1.82 12.59 6.62
C VAL A 99 -1.59 11.28 5.86
N ILE A 100 -2.57 10.87 5.06
CA ILE A 100 -2.49 9.65 4.27
C ILE A 100 -1.37 9.76 3.22
N GLU A 101 -1.27 10.90 2.56
CA GLU A 101 -0.23 11.12 1.56
C GLU A 101 1.16 11.06 2.17
N LYS A 102 1.34 11.71 3.31
CA LYS A 102 2.64 11.70 4.00
C LYS A 102 3.05 10.29 4.37
N ALA A 103 2.11 9.50 4.88
CA ALA A 103 2.36 8.11 5.23
C ALA A 103 2.69 7.29 3.99
N MET A 104 1.97 7.50 2.89
CA MET A 104 2.19 6.79 1.64
C MET A 104 3.58 7.09 1.07
N ARG A 105 3.99 8.36 1.07
CA ARG A 105 5.33 8.73 0.59
C ARG A 105 6.41 8.06 1.40
N LYS A 106 6.26 8.05 2.73
CA LYS A 106 7.21 7.40 3.62
C LYS A 106 7.27 5.89 3.36
N ALA A 107 6.10 5.27 3.21
CA ALA A 107 6.01 3.83 2.96
C ALA A 107 6.67 3.45 1.63
N LEU A 108 6.34 4.16 0.56
CA LEU A 108 6.89 3.87 -0.76
C LEU A 108 8.39 4.09 -0.79
N GLY A 109 8.88 5.12 -0.10
CA GLY A 109 10.31 5.37 -0.01
C GLY A 109 11.05 4.25 0.70
N ARG A 110 10.47 3.72 1.78
CA ARG A 110 11.08 2.60 2.52
C ARG A 110 11.12 1.33 1.69
N VAL A 111 10.02 1.01 1.01
CA VAL A 111 9.95 -0.17 0.16
C VAL A 111 10.96 -0.05 -0.98
N GLY A 112 11.00 1.09 -1.64
CA GLY A 112 11.89 1.31 -2.78
C GLY A 112 13.37 1.33 -2.41
N SER A 113 13.70 1.77 -1.19
CA SER A 113 15.09 1.82 -0.74
C SER A 113 15.62 0.49 -0.22
N GLY A 114 14.72 -0.46 0.06
CA GLY A 114 15.11 -1.71 0.67
C GLY A 114 15.60 -1.58 2.10
N GLU A 115 15.22 -0.51 2.78
CA GLU A 115 15.70 -0.19 4.11
C GLU A 115 15.48 -1.32 5.12
N LEU A 116 14.30 -1.97 5.03
CA LEU A 116 13.98 -3.08 5.92
C LEU A 116 14.86 -4.30 5.69
N ASP A 117 15.25 -4.53 4.43
CA ASP A 117 16.13 -5.65 4.10
C ASP A 117 17.51 -5.43 4.68
N LYS A 118 17.99 -4.20 4.67
CA LYS A 118 19.29 -3.85 5.25
C LYS A 118 19.32 -4.07 6.75
N LYS A 119 18.22 -3.81 7.43
CA LYS A 119 18.14 -3.98 8.88
C LYS A 119 18.10 -5.42 9.32
N THR A 120 17.71 -6.34 8.45
CA THR A 120 17.61 -7.74 8.79
C THR A 120 18.96 -8.48 8.64
N THR A 121 19.94 -7.80 8.12
CA THR A 121 21.30 -8.36 8.04
C THR A 121 22.16 -7.94 9.27
#